data_e54f6fb0ef8614ce3d314fc419eb3bb9
#
_entry.id   e54f6fb0ef8614ce3d314fc419eb3bb9
#
_cell.length_a   1.000
_cell.length_b   1.000
_cell.length_c   1.000
_cell.angle_alpha   90.00
_cell.angle_beta   90.00
_cell.angle_gamma   90.00
#
_symmetry.space_group_name_H-M   'P 1'
#
loop_
_entity.id
_entity.type
_entity.pdbx_description
1 polymer ?
#
loop_
_entity_poly.entity_id
_entity_poly.type
_entity_poly.pdbx_seq_one_letter_code
_entity_poly.pdbx_strand_id
1 'polypeptide(L)'
;SWMENYGSLAAKEIAYSEGCRYIYHNYARTGLDTAGLNEKYLSKQDVQTNLAKADVIFITIGSNDLLNECKRVVQEILKTDTKFKSADEALASLKESVKKNPLLVLSAIDALNNWDYNSFEKEWIQMMKTVNSLKKDDAKVIVTTIYNPAGNMKLPSTLNKIVEDIIENMNAIIEKRAGKYDYEVADVYQSSVTSHLQKDGVHPDFQGQQIIADLVCREYEK
;
A
#
# COMPACT_ATOMS: atom_id res chain seq x y z
N SER A 1 -20.79 12.80 -1.67
CA SER A 1 -20.88 12.23 -0.32
C SER A 1 -19.47 11.88 0.13
N TRP A 2 -19.05 12.37 1.26
CA TRP A 2 -17.77 12.00 1.86
C TRP A 2 -17.90 10.57 2.35
N MET A 3 -17.22 9.65 1.69
CA MET A 3 -17.12 8.28 2.17
C MET A 3 -16.14 8.26 3.35
N GLU A 4 -16.58 7.70 4.48
CA GLU A 4 -15.68 7.48 5.60
C GLU A 4 -14.57 6.51 5.18
N ASN A 5 -13.33 6.80 5.55
CA ASN A 5 -12.20 5.92 5.29
C ASN A 5 -12.00 4.95 6.46
N TYR A 6 -11.28 3.86 6.21
CA TYR A 6 -11.06 2.81 7.22
C TYR A 6 -10.47 3.34 8.53
N GLY A 7 -9.59 4.34 8.46
CA GLY A 7 -8.96 4.92 9.65
C GLY A 7 -9.97 5.66 10.54
N SER A 8 -10.94 6.39 9.95
CA SER A 8 -11.99 7.03 10.73
C SER A 8 -12.98 6.01 11.31
N LEU A 9 -13.29 4.94 10.55
CA LEU A 9 -14.14 3.84 11.01
C LEU A 9 -13.49 3.11 12.19
N ALA A 10 -12.22 2.72 12.05
CA ALA A 10 -11.46 2.05 13.10
C ALA A 10 -11.29 2.94 14.35
N ALA A 11 -10.95 4.21 14.19
CA ALA A 11 -10.83 5.13 15.32
C ALA A 11 -12.13 5.28 16.12
N LYS A 12 -13.28 5.33 15.43
CA LYS A 12 -14.61 5.38 16.04
C LYS A 12 -14.91 4.09 16.83
N GLU A 13 -14.61 2.93 16.25
CA GLU A 13 -14.88 1.63 16.86
C GLU A 13 -13.99 1.40 18.10
N ILE A 14 -12.68 1.66 17.99
CA ILE A 14 -11.74 1.58 19.11
C ILE A 14 -12.17 2.54 20.23
N ALA A 15 -12.50 3.78 19.93
CA ALA A 15 -12.95 4.73 20.95
C ALA A 15 -14.25 4.29 21.63
N TYR A 16 -15.16 3.67 20.90
CA TYR A 16 -16.38 3.11 21.45
C TYR A 16 -16.09 1.94 22.41
N SER A 17 -15.22 0.99 22.02
CA SER A 17 -14.84 -0.16 22.85
C SER A 17 -14.10 0.27 24.12
N GLU A 18 -13.26 1.30 24.03
CA GLU A 18 -12.50 1.87 25.16
C GLU A 18 -13.33 2.84 26.02
N GLY A 19 -14.57 3.15 25.62
CA GLY A 19 -15.43 4.10 26.34
C GLY A 19 -14.87 5.53 26.38
N CYS A 20 -14.10 5.94 25.40
CA CYS A 20 -13.42 7.23 25.36
C CYS A 20 -13.83 8.11 24.17
N ARG A 21 -13.38 9.37 24.19
CA ARG A 21 -13.47 10.27 23.03
C ARG A 21 -12.21 10.13 22.19
N TYR A 22 -12.29 10.40 20.88
CA TYR A 22 -11.15 10.35 20.00
C TYR A 22 -10.98 11.65 19.20
N ILE A 23 -9.75 11.90 18.78
CA ILE A 23 -9.36 12.90 17.81
C ILE A 23 -8.68 12.16 16.67
N TYR A 24 -9.15 12.34 15.45
CA TYR A 24 -8.62 11.67 14.27
C TYR A 24 -7.92 12.67 13.34
N HIS A 25 -6.65 12.42 13.07
CA HIS A 25 -5.85 13.18 12.10
C HIS A 25 -5.59 12.32 10.87
N ASN A 26 -6.00 12.79 9.70
CA ASN A 26 -5.81 12.08 8.45
C ASN A 26 -4.77 12.77 7.56
N TYR A 27 -3.64 12.12 7.38
CA TYR A 27 -2.53 12.55 6.52
C TYR A 27 -2.43 11.75 5.22
N ALA A 28 -3.39 10.86 4.93
CA ALA A 28 -3.42 10.11 3.68
C ALA A 28 -3.53 11.04 2.47
N ARG A 29 -2.79 10.72 1.42
CA ARG A 29 -2.79 11.46 0.15
C ARG A 29 -2.75 10.51 -1.02
N THR A 30 -3.57 10.81 -2.02
CA THR A 30 -3.59 10.05 -3.28
C THR A 30 -2.22 10.13 -3.96
N GLY A 31 -1.76 9.00 -4.48
CA GLY A 31 -0.50 8.91 -5.22
C GLY A 31 0.77 8.95 -4.35
N LEU A 32 0.63 8.93 -3.02
CA LEU A 32 1.77 8.92 -2.11
C LEU A 32 2.40 7.53 -2.04
N ASP A 33 3.68 7.44 -2.36
CA ASP A 33 4.53 6.28 -2.12
C ASP A 33 5.34 6.43 -0.82
N THR A 34 6.08 5.41 -0.45
CA THR A 34 6.82 5.37 0.81
C THR A 34 7.93 6.43 0.86
N ALA A 35 8.63 6.66 -0.25
CA ALA A 35 9.63 7.72 -0.35
C ALA A 35 9.02 9.10 -0.17
N GLY A 36 7.89 9.37 -0.85
CA GLY A 36 7.15 10.62 -0.70
C GLY A 36 6.61 10.84 0.71
N LEU A 37 6.19 9.78 1.41
CA LEU A 37 5.81 9.86 2.82
C LEU A 37 6.99 10.30 3.69
N ASN A 38 8.17 9.68 3.51
CA ASN A 38 9.39 10.04 4.23
C ASN A 38 9.79 11.50 4.01
N GLU A 39 9.86 11.92 2.74
CA GLU A 39 10.38 13.22 2.36
C GLU A 39 9.41 14.38 2.65
N LYS A 40 8.13 14.19 2.34
CA LYS A 40 7.16 15.29 2.25
C LYS A 40 6.22 15.40 3.44
N TYR A 41 6.05 14.33 4.23
CA TYR A 41 5.08 14.31 5.32
C TYR A 41 5.71 14.07 6.68
N LEU A 42 6.54 13.04 6.84
CA LEU A 42 7.17 12.77 8.13
C LEU A 42 8.16 13.86 8.58
N SER A 43 8.58 14.71 7.66
CA SER A 43 9.39 15.91 7.96
C SER A 43 8.57 17.12 8.46
N LYS A 44 7.23 17.10 8.33
CA LYS A 44 6.38 18.23 8.71
C LYS A 44 6.16 18.28 10.22
N GLN A 45 6.28 19.48 10.78
CA GLN A 45 6.16 19.71 12.22
C GLN A 45 4.78 19.33 12.78
N ASP A 46 3.70 19.57 12.05
CA ASP A 46 2.34 19.19 12.46
C ASP A 46 2.15 17.68 12.50
N VAL A 47 2.69 16.94 11.52
CA VAL A 47 2.68 15.49 11.49
C VAL A 47 3.47 14.93 12.67
N GLN A 48 4.69 15.41 12.89
CA GLN A 48 5.54 14.98 14.01
C GLN A 48 4.88 15.24 15.36
N THR A 49 4.27 16.42 15.52
CA THR A 49 3.56 16.79 16.75
C THR A 49 2.39 15.85 17.03
N ASN A 50 1.64 15.46 15.99
CA ASN A 50 0.50 14.57 16.15
C ASN A 50 0.93 13.10 16.34
N LEU A 51 1.99 12.65 15.67
CA LEU A 51 2.59 11.32 15.93
C LEU A 51 3.03 11.19 17.39
N ALA A 52 3.69 12.22 17.93
CA ALA A 52 4.18 12.22 19.32
C ALA A 52 3.05 12.17 20.38
N LYS A 53 1.82 12.47 20.00
CA LYS A 53 0.63 12.46 20.89
C LYS A 53 -0.32 11.32 20.61
N ALA A 54 -0.14 10.61 19.51
CA ALA A 54 -1.06 9.56 19.08
C ALA A 54 -1.03 8.35 20.02
N ASP A 55 -2.20 7.83 20.36
CA ASP A 55 -2.37 6.55 21.05
C ASP A 55 -2.31 5.39 20.05
N VAL A 56 -2.84 5.62 18.83
CA VAL A 56 -2.87 4.64 17.75
C VAL A 56 -2.47 5.29 16.44
N ILE A 57 -1.62 4.63 15.68
CA ILE A 57 -1.11 5.08 14.38
C ILE A 57 -1.45 4.02 13.33
N PHE A 58 -2.24 4.39 12.32
CA PHE A 58 -2.57 3.52 11.20
C PHE A 58 -1.74 3.90 9.97
N ILE A 59 -1.10 2.91 9.32
CA ILE A 59 -0.29 3.12 8.13
C ILE A 59 -0.75 2.17 7.02
N THR A 60 -1.23 2.73 5.92
CA THR A 60 -1.50 2.02 4.65
C THR A 60 -0.70 2.69 3.55
N ILE A 61 0.36 2.03 3.11
CA ILE A 61 1.31 2.53 2.12
C ILE A 61 1.91 1.35 1.34
N GLY A 62 2.52 1.60 0.19
CA GLY A 62 3.20 0.59 -0.62
C GLY A 62 2.50 0.32 -1.96
N SER A 63 1.20 0.55 -2.07
CA SER A 63 0.49 0.37 -3.35
C SER A 63 0.99 1.33 -4.44
N ASN A 64 1.35 2.56 -4.09
CA ASN A 64 1.94 3.49 -5.05
C ASN A 64 3.40 3.18 -5.37
N ASP A 65 4.14 2.57 -4.45
CA ASP A 65 5.47 2.01 -4.73
C ASP A 65 5.36 0.93 -5.81
N LEU A 66 4.43 -0.01 -5.65
CA LEU A 66 4.11 -1.04 -6.65
C LEU A 66 3.74 -0.44 -8.01
N LEU A 67 2.80 0.53 -8.04
CA LEU A 67 2.32 1.14 -9.28
C LEU A 67 3.38 1.99 -10.00
N ASN A 68 4.24 2.69 -9.25
CA ASN A 68 5.33 3.48 -9.80
C ASN A 68 6.42 2.58 -10.41
N GLU A 69 6.80 1.51 -9.71
CA GLU A 69 7.76 0.54 -10.22
C GLU A 69 7.20 -0.20 -11.45
N CYS A 70 5.92 -0.55 -11.45
CA CYS A 70 5.25 -1.13 -12.63
C CYS A 70 5.41 -0.23 -13.87
N LYS A 71 5.19 1.08 -13.74
CA LYS A 71 5.38 2.02 -14.85
C LYS A 71 6.83 2.03 -15.35
N ARG A 72 7.80 2.02 -14.43
CA ARG A 72 9.23 1.99 -14.75
C ARG A 72 9.61 0.71 -15.51
N VAL A 73 9.16 -0.42 -15.01
CA VAL A 73 9.41 -1.73 -15.64
C VAL A 73 8.81 -1.80 -17.05
N VAL A 74 7.58 -1.30 -17.24
CA VAL A 74 6.97 -1.25 -18.59
C VAL A 74 7.75 -0.33 -19.54
N GLN A 75 8.24 0.82 -19.06
CA GLN A 75 9.10 1.70 -19.88
C GLN A 75 10.37 0.96 -20.34
N GLU A 76 10.99 0.19 -19.46
CA GLU A 76 12.18 -0.60 -19.75
C GLU A 76 11.90 -1.69 -20.78
N ILE A 77 10.81 -2.47 -20.61
CA ILE A 77 10.39 -3.52 -21.54
C ILE A 77 10.13 -2.94 -22.94
N LEU A 78 9.44 -1.82 -23.02
CA LEU A 78 9.09 -1.17 -24.28
C LEU A 78 10.22 -0.31 -24.85
N LYS A 79 11.32 -0.13 -24.12
CA LYS A 79 12.45 0.73 -24.48
C LYS A 79 11.97 2.13 -24.89
N THR A 80 11.10 2.73 -24.08
CA THR A 80 10.45 4.01 -24.35
C THR A 80 10.70 5.03 -23.26
N ASP A 81 10.84 6.30 -23.62
CA ASP A 81 10.90 7.43 -22.70
C ASP A 81 9.52 7.99 -22.35
N THR A 82 8.44 7.33 -22.81
CA THR A 82 7.05 7.75 -22.54
C THR A 82 6.79 7.69 -21.05
N LYS A 83 6.40 8.81 -20.45
CA LYS A 83 5.98 8.89 -19.05
C LYS A 83 4.50 8.51 -18.96
N PHE A 84 4.23 7.30 -18.48
CA PHE A 84 2.87 6.85 -18.22
C PHE A 84 2.26 7.59 -17.03
N LYS A 85 1.02 8.05 -17.19
CA LYS A 85 0.28 8.76 -16.14
C LYS A 85 -0.19 7.79 -15.04
N SER A 86 -0.51 6.55 -15.43
CA SER A 86 -0.97 5.50 -14.52
C SER A 86 -0.37 4.14 -14.87
N ALA A 87 -0.43 3.18 -13.95
CA ALA A 87 -0.07 1.80 -14.22
C ALA A 87 -0.99 1.16 -15.26
N ASP A 88 -2.28 1.52 -15.27
CA ASP A 88 -3.24 1.03 -16.28
C ASP A 88 -2.84 1.44 -17.70
N GLU A 89 -2.42 2.69 -17.90
CA GLU A 89 -1.91 3.17 -19.17
C GLU A 89 -0.64 2.41 -19.60
N ALA A 90 0.27 2.18 -18.66
CA ALA A 90 1.48 1.40 -18.90
C ALA A 90 1.15 -0.05 -19.30
N LEU A 91 0.31 -0.72 -18.53
CA LEU A 91 -0.11 -2.10 -18.81
C LEU A 91 -0.90 -2.23 -20.10
N ALA A 92 -1.77 -1.27 -20.44
CA ALA A 92 -2.46 -1.24 -21.73
C ALA A 92 -1.49 -1.12 -22.89
N SER A 93 -0.48 -0.25 -22.77
CA SER A 93 0.59 -0.09 -23.77
C SER A 93 1.41 -1.37 -23.93
N LEU A 94 1.78 -2.02 -22.83
CA LEU A 94 2.47 -3.31 -22.85
C LEU A 94 1.63 -4.38 -23.55
N LYS A 95 0.35 -4.49 -23.21
CA LYS A 95 -0.60 -5.46 -23.79
C LYS A 95 -0.70 -5.29 -25.31
N GLU A 96 -0.84 -4.07 -25.81
CA GLU A 96 -0.89 -3.79 -27.25
C GLU A 96 0.46 -4.10 -27.95
N SER A 97 1.57 -3.83 -27.28
CA SER A 97 2.89 -4.14 -27.80
C SER A 97 3.16 -5.65 -27.87
N VAL A 98 2.72 -6.41 -26.85
CA VAL A 98 2.80 -7.88 -26.81
C VAL A 98 1.95 -8.50 -27.92
N LYS A 99 0.78 -7.97 -28.25
CA LYS A 99 -0.02 -8.44 -29.40
C LYS A 99 0.73 -8.33 -30.72
N LYS A 100 1.51 -7.24 -30.90
CA LYS A 100 2.31 -6.99 -32.10
C LYS A 100 3.62 -7.80 -32.11
N ASN A 101 4.20 -8.00 -30.95
CA ASN A 101 5.45 -8.75 -30.78
C ASN A 101 5.36 -9.65 -29.54
N PRO A 102 4.93 -10.94 -29.71
CA PRO A 102 4.78 -11.88 -28.61
C PRO A 102 6.07 -12.16 -27.83
N LEU A 103 7.25 -11.93 -28.41
CA LEU A 103 8.53 -12.13 -27.73
C LEU A 103 8.74 -11.15 -26.58
N LEU A 104 8.03 -10.03 -26.56
CA LEU A 104 8.06 -9.09 -25.44
C LEU A 104 7.56 -9.71 -24.12
N VAL A 105 6.81 -10.82 -24.16
CA VAL A 105 6.41 -11.55 -22.94
C VAL A 105 7.65 -12.06 -22.20
N LEU A 106 8.67 -12.53 -22.89
CA LEU A 106 9.91 -13.01 -22.27
C LEU A 106 10.67 -11.84 -21.60
N SER A 107 10.73 -10.69 -22.27
CA SER A 107 11.32 -9.48 -21.69
C SER A 107 10.52 -8.97 -20.49
N ALA A 108 9.19 -9.09 -20.52
CA ALA A 108 8.33 -8.75 -19.40
C ALA A 108 8.59 -9.65 -18.19
N ILE A 109 8.67 -10.96 -18.39
CA ILE A 109 8.98 -11.91 -17.34
C ILE A 109 10.35 -11.62 -16.72
N ASP A 110 11.37 -11.38 -17.54
CA ASP A 110 12.72 -11.06 -17.07
C ASP A 110 12.76 -9.75 -16.27
N ALA A 111 12.16 -8.70 -16.78
CA ALA A 111 12.10 -7.40 -16.11
C ALA A 111 11.32 -7.46 -14.78
N LEU A 112 10.22 -8.22 -14.72
CA LEU A 112 9.43 -8.41 -13.50
C LEU A 112 10.18 -9.27 -12.46
N ASN A 113 10.99 -10.25 -12.90
CA ASN A 113 11.85 -11.02 -12.00
C ASN A 113 12.98 -10.16 -11.39
N ASN A 114 13.32 -9.03 -12.02
CA ASN A 114 14.29 -8.06 -11.52
C ASN A 114 13.63 -6.87 -10.79
N TRP A 115 12.46 -7.08 -10.17
CA TRP A 115 11.75 -6.07 -9.41
C TRP A 115 12.60 -5.51 -8.26
N ASP A 116 12.61 -4.18 -8.09
CA ASP A 116 13.42 -3.52 -7.08
C ASP A 116 12.77 -3.53 -5.68
N TYR A 117 12.87 -4.68 -5.02
CA TYR A 117 12.45 -4.79 -3.61
C TYR A 117 13.34 -4.03 -2.64
N ASN A 118 14.62 -3.81 -2.99
CA ASN A 118 15.58 -3.18 -2.08
C ASN A 118 15.24 -1.71 -1.84
N SER A 119 14.82 -0.98 -2.87
CA SER A 119 14.38 0.41 -2.73
C SER A 119 13.14 0.50 -1.84
N PHE A 120 12.14 -0.36 -2.05
CA PHE A 120 10.96 -0.41 -1.18
C PHE A 120 11.32 -0.73 0.27
N GLU A 121 12.14 -1.76 0.52
CA GLU A 121 12.55 -2.16 1.87
C GLU A 121 13.33 -1.04 2.58
N LYS A 122 14.20 -0.35 1.87
CA LYS A 122 14.97 0.79 2.40
C LYS A 122 14.05 1.92 2.86
N GLU A 123 13.10 2.32 2.01
CA GLU A 123 12.15 3.38 2.33
C GLU A 123 11.20 2.97 3.47
N TRP A 124 10.75 1.70 3.49
CA TRP A 124 9.97 1.14 4.59
C TRP A 124 10.70 1.22 5.93
N ILE A 125 11.96 0.79 5.95
CA ILE A 125 12.81 0.85 7.15
C ILE A 125 13.00 2.29 7.61
N GLN A 126 13.22 3.23 6.69
CA GLN A 126 13.38 4.64 7.03
C GLN A 126 12.09 5.21 7.64
N MET A 127 10.94 4.92 7.06
CA MET A 127 9.64 5.31 7.56
C MET A 127 9.43 4.81 9.00
N MET A 128 9.63 3.52 9.23
CA MET A 128 9.40 2.92 10.54
C MET A 128 10.39 3.42 11.61
N LYS A 129 11.64 3.68 11.25
CA LYS A 129 12.59 4.34 12.15
C LYS A 129 12.10 5.72 12.56
N THR A 130 11.60 6.50 11.61
CA THR A 130 11.09 7.85 11.88
C THR A 130 9.84 7.78 12.77
N VAL A 131 8.87 6.92 12.45
CA VAL A 131 7.67 6.73 13.27
C VAL A 131 8.05 6.34 14.70
N ASN A 132 8.92 5.35 14.88
CA ASN A 132 9.34 4.90 16.20
C ASN A 132 10.13 5.94 17.00
N SER A 133 10.87 6.83 16.33
CA SER A 133 11.57 7.91 17.00
C SER A 133 10.65 9.05 17.46
N LEU A 134 9.46 9.13 16.89
CA LEU A 134 8.50 10.21 17.14
C LEU A 134 7.31 9.77 18.02
N LYS A 135 6.85 8.54 17.87
CA LYS A 135 5.70 8.02 18.64
C LYS A 135 6.00 7.97 20.12
N LYS A 136 5.00 8.05 20.97
CA LYS A 136 5.14 7.74 22.39
C LYS A 136 5.30 6.23 22.61
N ASP A 137 5.90 5.83 23.73
CA ASP A 137 6.29 4.44 24.01
C ASP A 137 5.13 3.47 23.98
N ASP A 138 3.97 3.88 24.46
CA ASP A 138 2.74 3.07 24.55
C ASP A 138 1.82 3.17 23.31
N ALA A 139 2.22 3.93 22.29
CA ALA A 139 1.43 4.04 21.06
C ALA A 139 1.43 2.73 20.28
N LYS A 140 0.25 2.22 19.95
CA LYS A 140 0.09 1.09 19.04
C LYS A 140 0.25 1.55 17.59
N VAL A 141 1.07 0.85 16.81
CA VAL A 141 1.23 1.07 15.38
C VAL A 141 0.69 -0.13 14.64
N ILE A 142 -0.27 0.09 13.74
CA ILE A 142 -0.90 -0.95 12.93
C ILE A 142 -0.71 -0.59 11.47
N VAL A 143 -0.07 -1.49 10.72
CA VAL A 143 0.14 -1.35 9.28
C VAL A 143 -0.72 -2.36 8.52
N THR A 144 -1.06 -2.06 7.28
CA THR A 144 -1.78 -3.01 6.42
C THR A 144 -0.84 -3.65 5.41
N THR A 145 -1.10 -4.90 5.04
CA THR A 145 -0.54 -5.47 3.81
C THR A 145 -1.15 -4.82 2.56
N ILE A 146 -0.46 -4.95 1.43
CA ILE A 146 -0.90 -4.46 0.11
C ILE A 146 -1.81 -5.52 -0.49
N TYR A 147 -3.04 -5.17 -0.85
CA TYR A 147 -3.95 -6.06 -1.59
C TYR A 147 -3.65 -6.01 -3.10
N ASN A 148 -4.10 -7.05 -3.83
CA ASN A 148 -3.87 -7.16 -5.27
C ASN A 148 -5.02 -6.54 -6.09
N PRO A 149 -4.91 -5.30 -6.60
CA PRO A 149 -5.94 -4.73 -7.47
C PRO A 149 -5.93 -5.35 -8.87
N ALA A 150 -4.81 -5.96 -9.28
CA ALA A 150 -4.63 -6.47 -10.64
C ALA A 150 -5.52 -7.68 -10.97
N GLY A 151 -6.09 -8.36 -9.97
CA GLY A 151 -7.05 -9.46 -10.17
C GLY A 151 -8.25 -9.06 -11.06
N ASN A 152 -8.60 -7.78 -11.09
CA ASN A 152 -9.67 -7.23 -11.91
C ASN A 152 -9.21 -6.76 -13.32
N MET A 153 -7.90 -6.75 -13.59
CA MET A 153 -7.32 -6.18 -14.84
C MET A 153 -7.31 -7.13 -16.03
N LYS A 154 -7.83 -8.37 -15.90
CA LYS A 154 -7.86 -9.39 -16.97
C LYS A 154 -6.51 -9.57 -17.67
N LEU A 155 -5.45 -9.65 -16.88
CA LEU A 155 -4.10 -9.97 -17.38
C LEU A 155 -4.02 -11.45 -17.78
N PRO A 156 -3.11 -11.84 -18.69
CA PRO A 156 -2.76 -13.24 -18.92
C PRO A 156 -2.36 -13.92 -17.61
N SER A 157 -2.72 -15.19 -17.43
CA SER A 157 -2.50 -15.92 -16.17
C SER A 157 -1.05 -15.88 -15.67
N THR A 158 -0.09 -15.99 -16.59
CA THR A 158 1.34 -15.87 -16.27
C THR A 158 1.70 -14.51 -15.67
N LEU A 159 1.18 -13.40 -16.22
CA LEU A 159 1.43 -12.07 -15.70
C LEU A 159 0.71 -11.85 -14.37
N ASN A 160 -0.50 -12.37 -14.22
CA ASN A 160 -1.21 -12.32 -12.93
C ASN A 160 -0.38 -12.98 -11.83
N LYS A 161 0.14 -14.19 -12.10
CA LYS A 161 0.97 -14.93 -11.13
C LYS A 161 2.21 -14.12 -10.73
N ILE A 162 2.90 -13.50 -11.69
CA ILE A 162 4.07 -12.69 -11.39
C ILE A 162 3.70 -11.46 -10.55
N VAL A 163 2.57 -10.80 -10.83
CA VAL A 163 2.10 -9.66 -10.02
C VAL A 163 1.74 -10.10 -8.60
N GLU A 164 1.10 -11.25 -8.45
CA GLU A 164 0.85 -11.86 -7.13
C GLU A 164 2.16 -12.09 -6.37
N ASP A 165 3.14 -12.74 -6.99
CA ASP A 165 4.46 -13.01 -6.39
C ASP A 165 5.17 -11.71 -5.98
N ILE A 166 5.06 -10.63 -6.78
CA ILE A 166 5.62 -9.32 -6.43
C ILE A 166 4.96 -8.76 -5.17
N ILE A 167 3.63 -8.79 -5.11
CA ILE A 167 2.88 -8.27 -3.95
C ILE A 167 3.17 -9.11 -2.72
N GLU A 168 3.21 -10.43 -2.83
CA GLU A 168 3.57 -11.33 -1.73
C GLU A 168 4.98 -11.03 -1.19
N ASN A 169 5.96 -10.79 -2.07
CA ASN A 169 7.30 -10.42 -1.65
C ASN A 169 7.35 -9.03 -0.97
N MET A 170 6.59 -8.05 -1.46
CA MET A 170 6.47 -6.74 -0.79
C MET A 170 5.81 -6.89 0.60
N ASN A 171 4.75 -7.68 0.70
CA ASN A 171 4.09 -7.97 1.97
C ASN A 171 5.01 -8.73 2.94
N ALA A 172 5.81 -9.68 2.44
CA ALA A 172 6.82 -10.37 3.25
C ALA A 172 7.86 -9.41 3.84
N ILE A 173 8.23 -8.32 3.14
CA ILE A 173 9.07 -7.25 3.69
C ILE A 173 8.37 -6.55 4.85
N ILE A 174 7.08 -6.20 4.68
CA ILE A 174 6.26 -5.57 5.72
C ILE A 174 6.21 -6.46 6.97
N GLU A 175 5.84 -7.72 6.81
CA GLU A 175 5.69 -8.69 7.91
C GLU A 175 7.01 -8.97 8.62
N LYS A 176 8.09 -9.21 7.86
CA LYS A 176 9.42 -9.49 8.39
C LYS A 176 9.96 -8.38 9.30
N ARG A 177 9.53 -7.15 9.09
CA ARG A 177 10.01 -5.98 9.83
C ARG A 177 9.16 -5.67 11.07
N ALA A 178 7.99 -6.31 11.25
CA ALA A 178 7.05 -6.02 12.32
C ALA A 178 7.67 -6.11 13.71
N GLY A 179 8.26 -7.24 14.07
CA GLY A 179 8.83 -7.41 15.40
C GLY A 179 10.03 -6.49 15.70
N LYS A 180 10.79 -6.08 14.66
CA LYS A 180 11.93 -5.18 14.84
C LYS A 180 11.51 -3.73 15.06
N TYR A 181 10.40 -3.32 14.47
CA TYR A 181 9.92 -1.93 14.48
C TYR A 181 8.62 -1.77 15.26
N ASP A 182 8.25 -2.77 16.06
CA ASP A 182 7.14 -2.71 17.02
C ASP A 182 5.84 -2.21 16.38
N TYR A 183 5.33 -2.98 15.41
CA TYR A 183 4.02 -2.76 14.80
C TYR A 183 3.29 -4.06 14.53
N GLU A 184 1.95 -4.00 14.55
CA GLU A 184 1.08 -5.10 14.17
C GLU A 184 0.73 -5.01 12.68
N VAL A 185 0.45 -6.16 12.05
CA VAL A 185 0.13 -6.24 10.62
C VAL A 185 -1.31 -6.71 10.43
N ALA A 186 -2.16 -5.83 9.92
CA ALA A 186 -3.50 -6.18 9.46
C ALA A 186 -3.42 -6.76 8.04
N ASP A 187 -3.69 -8.05 7.89
CA ASP A 187 -3.57 -8.75 6.61
C ASP A 187 -4.75 -8.47 5.69
N VAL A 188 -4.65 -7.36 4.97
CA VAL A 188 -5.64 -6.96 3.96
C VAL A 188 -5.50 -7.77 2.66
N TYR A 189 -4.29 -8.29 2.37
CA TYR A 189 -4.04 -9.10 1.17
C TYR A 189 -4.90 -10.36 1.11
N GLN A 190 -5.04 -11.07 2.23
CA GLN A 190 -5.85 -12.28 2.33
C GLN A 190 -7.35 -12.01 2.55
N SER A 191 -7.76 -10.75 2.61
CA SER A 191 -9.15 -10.38 2.84
C SER A 191 -9.98 -10.38 1.56
N SER A 192 -11.30 -10.18 1.72
CA SER A 192 -12.22 -10.00 0.60
C SER A 192 -12.26 -8.58 0.04
N VAL A 193 -11.34 -7.69 0.41
CA VAL A 193 -11.34 -6.27 -0.01
C VAL A 193 -11.40 -6.11 -1.53
N THR A 194 -10.73 -6.99 -2.28
CA THR A 194 -10.71 -6.95 -3.76
C THR A 194 -12.05 -7.23 -4.42
N SER A 195 -13.02 -7.80 -3.67
CA SER A 195 -14.40 -7.94 -4.11
C SER A 195 -15.25 -6.68 -3.85
N HIS A 196 -14.69 -5.69 -3.16
CA HIS A 196 -15.33 -4.46 -2.72
C HIS A 196 -14.51 -3.23 -3.12
N LEU A 197 -14.33 -3.07 -4.45
CA LEU A 197 -13.62 -1.93 -5.03
C LEU A 197 -14.61 -0.98 -5.73
N GLN A 198 -14.24 0.28 -5.81
CA GLN A 198 -14.93 1.30 -6.56
C GLN A 198 -14.87 0.99 -8.07
N LYS A 199 -15.57 1.78 -8.88
CA LYS A 199 -15.61 1.63 -10.34
C LYS A 199 -14.23 1.72 -11.02
N ASP A 200 -13.26 2.31 -10.35
CA ASP A 200 -11.88 2.39 -10.83
C ASP A 200 -11.10 1.05 -10.70
N GLY A 201 -11.68 0.07 -9.98
CA GLY A 201 -11.08 -1.24 -9.78
C GLY A 201 -9.84 -1.27 -8.87
N VAL A 202 -9.53 -0.14 -8.22
CA VAL A 202 -8.31 0.01 -7.41
C VAL A 202 -8.63 0.40 -5.97
N HIS A 203 -9.48 1.40 -5.76
CA HIS A 203 -9.77 1.91 -4.43
C HIS A 203 -10.94 1.15 -3.79
N PRO A 204 -10.86 0.83 -2.48
CA PRO A 204 -11.95 0.18 -1.77
C PRO A 204 -13.21 1.06 -1.77
N ASP A 205 -14.37 0.44 -1.99
CA ASP A 205 -15.66 1.07 -1.75
C ASP A 205 -15.96 1.14 -0.24
N PHE A 206 -17.16 1.56 0.16
CA PHE A 206 -17.49 1.68 1.58
C PHE A 206 -17.34 0.33 2.32
N GLN A 207 -17.77 -0.76 1.71
CA GLN A 207 -17.64 -2.09 2.32
C GLN A 207 -16.19 -2.55 2.38
N GLY A 208 -15.39 -2.27 1.35
CA GLY A 208 -13.95 -2.50 1.38
C GLY A 208 -13.25 -1.70 2.49
N GLN A 209 -13.65 -0.44 2.71
CA GLN A 209 -13.16 0.37 3.83
C GLN A 209 -13.52 -0.25 5.19
N GLN A 210 -14.74 -0.78 5.34
CA GLN A 210 -15.17 -1.45 6.57
C GLN A 210 -14.37 -2.73 6.82
N ILE A 211 -14.12 -3.55 5.79
CA ILE A 211 -13.28 -4.74 5.91
C ILE A 211 -11.88 -4.39 6.43
N ILE A 212 -11.27 -3.32 5.91
CA ILE A 212 -9.96 -2.87 6.38
C ILE A 212 -10.04 -2.39 7.84
N ALA A 213 -11.07 -1.62 8.19
CA ALA A 213 -11.28 -1.15 9.56
C ALA A 213 -11.41 -2.30 10.55
N ASP A 214 -12.21 -3.33 10.23
CA ASP A 214 -12.42 -4.51 11.07
C ASP A 214 -11.11 -5.29 11.29
N LEU A 215 -10.26 -5.39 10.26
CA LEU A 215 -8.94 -6.03 10.37
C LEU A 215 -8.01 -5.22 11.28
N VAL A 216 -7.99 -3.91 11.13
CA VAL A 216 -7.18 -3.00 11.96
C VAL A 216 -7.64 -3.05 13.42
N CYS A 217 -8.95 -3.06 13.68
CA CYS A 217 -9.49 -3.19 15.05
C CYS A 217 -9.09 -4.51 15.70
N ARG A 218 -9.11 -5.64 14.96
CA ARG A 218 -8.66 -6.94 15.49
C ARG A 218 -7.17 -6.93 15.90
N GLU A 219 -6.33 -6.23 15.14
CA GLU A 219 -4.90 -6.10 15.50
C GLU A 219 -4.73 -5.18 16.73
N TYR A 220 -5.58 -4.18 16.87
CA TYR A 220 -5.59 -3.33 18.07
C TYR A 220 -5.91 -4.09 19.37
N GLU A 221 -6.79 -5.07 19.30
CA GLU A 221 -7.25 -5.87 20.45
C GLU A 221 -6.22 -6.90 20.95
N LYS A 222 -5.17 -7.19 20.16
CA LYS A 222 -4.07 -8.09 20.56
C LYS A 222 -3.13 -7.42 21.57
#